data_c7f3948c45e56ef82bf6aa5685db9636
#
_entry.id   c7f3948c45e56ef82bf6aa5685db9636
#
_cell.length_a   1.000
_cell.length_b   1.000
_cell.length_c   1.000
_cell.angle_alpha   90.00
_cell.angle_beta   90.00
_cell.angle_gamma   90.00
#
_symmetry.space_group_name_H-M   'P 1'
#
loop_
_entity.id
_entity.type
_entity.pdbx_description
1 polymer ?
#
loop_
_entity_poly.entity_id
_entity_poly.type
_entity_poly.pdbx_seq_one_letter_code
_entity_poly.pdbx_strand_id
1 'polypeptide(L)'
;MLFFDAFHIRQTIQPSYCFLFVMKQKALDIQDIDRIIEMAWEDRTPFDAILLQFGLKEAEVIALMRRELKPSSWRLWRARVQGRSTKHSALRGFEVGRHKCNLQRNITGNKISKR
;
A
#
# COMPACT_ATOMS: atom_id res chain seq x y z
N MET A 1 8.34 50.14 -9.60
CA MET A 1 8.32 49.39 -10.88
C MET A 1 8.94 48.02 -10.82
N LEU A 2 9.53 47.63 -9.70
CA LEU A 2 10.12 46.32 -9.51
C LEU A 2 9.13 45.25 -8.99
N PHE A 3 7.89 45.63 -8.72
CA PHE A 3 6.88 44.72 -8.19
C PHE A 3 6.15 43.88 -9.23
N PHE A 4 6.26 44.18 -10.51
CA PHE A 4 5.58 43.46 -11.58
C PHE A 4 6.30 42.18 -11.98
N ASP A 5 7.61 42.07 -11.79
CA ASP A 5 8.39 40.87 -12.16
C ASP A 5 8.19 39.72 -11.20
N ALA A 6 7.95 39.98 -9.92
CA ALA A 6 7.68 38.95 -8.92
C ALA A 6 6.30 38.26 -9.10
N PHE A 7 5.36 38.96 -9.73
CA PHE A 7 4.03 38.41 -10.02
C PHE A 7 4.02 37.52 -11.27
N HIS A 8 4.91 37.84 -12.23
CA HIS A 8 5.03 37.03 -13.46
C HIS A 8 5.67 35.68 -13.24
N ILE A 9 6.59 35.57 -12.30
CA ILE A 9 7.28 34.31 -11.98
C ILE A 9 6.35 33.31 -11.32
N ARG A 10 5.30 33.73 -10.62
CA ARG A 10 4.32 32.86 -9.99
C ARG A 10 3.30 32.27 -10.95
N GLN A 11 3.13 32.85 -12.13
CA GLN A 11 2.19 32.31 -13.13
C GLN A 11 2.80 31.28 -14.07
N THR A 12 4.11 31.12 -14.05
CA THR A 12 4.83 30.13 -14.85
C THR A 12 5.00 28.79 -14.15
N ILE A 13 4.40 28.59 -12.96
CA ILE A 13 4.23 27.25 -12.42
C ILE A 13 3.17 26.58 -13.29
N GLN A 14 3.67 25.82 -14.19
CA GLN A 14 3.00 25.27 -15.35
C GLN A 14 1.74 24.50 -14.98
N PRO A 15 0.62 24.76 -15.62
CA PRO A 15 -0.59 23.97 -15.46
C PRO A 15 -0.39 22.49 -15.85
N SER A 16 0.69 22.16 -16.55
CA SER A 16 1.01 20.78 -16.92
C SER A 16 1.36 19.89 -15.73
N TYR A 17 1.98 20.41 -14.68
CA TYR A 17 2.26 19.63 -13.48
C TYR A 17 1.01 19.39 -12.64
N CYS A 18 0.14 20.37 -12.53
CA CYS A 18 -1.17 20.19 -11.88
C CYS A 18 -2.06 19.22 -12.67
N PHE A 19 -1.99 19.24 -13.99
CA PHE A 19 -2.78 18.35 -14.83
C PHE A 19 -2.30 16.90 -14.75
N LEU A 20 -0.98 16.68 -14.73
CA LEU A 20 -0.39 15.36 -14.51
C LEU A 20 -0.64 14.84 -13.10
N PHE A 21 -0.63 15.71 -12.10
CA PHE A 21 -0.95 15.35 -10.72
C PHE A 21 -2.44 15.03 -10.56
N VAL A 22 -3.32 15.78 -11.20
CA VAL A 22 -4.76 15.55 -11.22
C VAL A 22 -5.12 14.30 -12.02
N MET A 23 -4.42 14.01 -13.11
CA MET A 23 -4.59 12.77 -13.87
C MET A 23 -4.15 11.52 -13.10
N LYS A 24 -3.22 11.68 -12.17
CA LYS A 24 -2.75 10.59 -11.29
C LYS A 24 -3.72 10.27 -10.16
N GLN A 25 -4.61 11.20 -9.84
CA GLN A 25 -5.71 10.98 -8.91
C GLN A 25 -6.97 10.60 -9.70
N LYS A 26 -6.91 9.46 -10.38
CA LYS A 26 -8.12 8.80 -10.82
C LYS A 26 -9.01 8.66 -9.57
N ALA A 27 -10.18 9.26 -9.59
CA ALA A 27 -11.13 9.15 -8.50
C ALA A 27 -11.35 7.66 -8.22
N LEU A 28 -10.87 7.20 -7.07
CA LEU A 28 -11.03 5.83 -6.63
C LEU A 28 -12.51 5.60 -6.32
N ASP A 29 -13.07 4.59 -6.94
CA ASP A 29 -14.41 4.14 -6.64
C ASP A 29 -14.46 3.51 -5.24
N ILE A 30 -15.64 3.45 -4.64
CA ILE A 30 -15.84 2.83 -3.31
C ILE A 30 -15.33 1.39 -3.31
N GLN A 31 -15.56 0.65 -4.38
CA GLN A 31 -15.06 -0.72 -4.54
C GLN A 31 -13.53 -0.78 -4.60
N ASP A 32 -12.89 0.18 -5.25
CA ASP A 32 -11.43 0.29 -5.30
C ASP A 32 -10.85 0.58 -3.91
N ILE A 33 -11.48 1.46 -3.15
CA ILE A 33 -11.09 1.80 -1.78
C ILE A 33 -11.19 0.56 -0.88
N ASP A 34 -12.29 -0.18 -0.95
CA ASP A 34 -12.49 -1.41 -0.19
C ASP A 34 -11.42 -2.46 -0.53
N ARG A 35 -11.11 -2.61 -1.81
CA ARG A 35 -10.06 -3.53 -2.26
C ARG A 35 -8.68 -3.12 -1.78
N ILE A 36 -8.36 -1.84 -1.79
CA ILE A 36 -7.09 -1.32 -1.27
C ILE A 36 -6.98 -1.58 0.23
N ILE A 37 -8.04 -1.39 0.99
CA ILE A 37 -8.09 -1.67 2.42
C ILE A 37 -7.86 -3.16 2.69
N GLU A 38 -8.51 -4.04 1.96
CA GLU A 38 -8.28 -5.49 2.05
C GLU A 38 -6.82 -5.85 1.79
N MET A 39 -6.25 -5.37 0.69
CA MET A 39 -4.86 -5.62 0.32
C MET A 39 -3.88 -5.06 1.37
N ALA A 40 -4.20 -3.91 1.96
CA ALA A 40 -3.39 -3.31 3.01
C ALA A 40 -3.39 -4.14 4.32
N TRP A 41 -4.50 -4.79 4.63
CA TRP A 41 -4.60 -5.70 5.78
C TRP A 41 -3.97 -7.07 5.52
N GLU A 42 -3.85 -7.50 4.29
CA GLU A 42 -3.20 -8.77 3.95
C GLU A 42 -1.71 -8.74 4.29
N ASP A 43 -1.26 -9.70 5.06
CA ASP A 43 0.13 -9.75 5.54
C ASP A 43 1.15 -10.06 4.44
N ARG A 44 0.72 -10.72 3.38
CA ARG A 44 1.58 -11.17 2.27
C ARG A 44 1.59 -10.26 1.06
N THR A 45 0.62 -9.37 0.94
CA THR A 45 0.52 -8.44 -0.18
C THR A 45 1.43 -7.24 0.07
N PRO A 46 2.50 -7.07 -0.71
CA PRO A 46 3.37 -5.91 -0.56
C PRO A 46 2.71 -4.64 -1.07
N PHE A 47 3.18 -3.49 -0.62
CA PHE A 47 2.71 -2.20 -1.13
C PHE A 47 2.96 -2.01 -2.62
N ASP A 48 3.96 -2.68 -3.18
CA ASP A 48 4.24 -2.66 -4.61
C ASP A 48 3.09 -3.25 -5.45
N ALA A 49 2.38 -4.25 -4.92
CA ALA A 49 1.19 -4.80 -5.58
C ALA A 49 0.05 -3.78 -5.67
N ILE A 50 -0.14 -2.97 -4.63
CA ILE A 50 -1.10 -1.86 -4.64
C ILE A 50 -0.67 -0.78 -5.63
N LEU A 51 0.62 -0.48 -5.70
CA LEU A 51 1.18 0.46 -6.66
C LEU A 51 0.93 0.00 -8.11
N LEU A 52 1.15 -1.27 -8.40
CA LEU A 52 0.91 -1.84 -9.73
C LEU A 52 -0.56 -1.82 -10.13
N GLN A 53 -1.46 -2.13 -9.20
CA GLN A 53 -2.88 -2.26 -9.48
C GLN A 53 -3.62 -0.91 -9.48
N PHE A 54 -3.31 -0.04 -8.54
CA PHE A 54 -4.01 1.23 -8.31
C PHE A 54 -3.14 2.48 -8.53
N GLY A 55 -1.84 2.32 -8.69
CA GLY A 55 -0.91 3.44 -8.85
C GLY A 55 -0.66 4.24 -7.57
N LEU A 56 -0.98 3.69 -6.40
CA LEU A 56 -0.79 4.33 -5.10
C LEU A 56 0.52 3.91 -4.46
N LYS A 57 1.34 4.87 -4.09
CA LYS A 57 2.56 4.65 -3.30
C LYS A 57 2.20 4.35 -1.84
N GLU A 58 3.15 3.79 -1.10
CA GLU A 58 2.97 3.47 0.33
C GLU A 58 2.46 4.66 1.14
N ALA A 59 3.02 5.85 0.96
CA ALA A 59 2.58 7.06 1.67
C ALA A 59 1.11 7.42 1.38
N GLU A 60 0.67 7.22 0.14
CA GLU A 60 -0.71 7.48 -0.28
C GLU A 60 -1.67 6.43 0.31
N VAL A 61 -1.24 5.18 0.39
CA VAL A 61 -2.00 4.10 1.05
C VAL A 61 -2.14 4.38 2.54
N ILE A 62 -1.08 4.81 3.21
CA ILE A 62 -1.12 5.18 4.63
C ILE A 62 -2.09 6.33 4.88
N ALA A 63 -2.07 7.36 4.04
CA ALA A 63 -2.99 8.49 4.13
C ALA A 63 -4.46 8.06 3.90
N LEU A 64 -4.71 7.18 2.92
CA LEU A 64 -6.02 6.63 2.66
C LEU A 64 -6.52 5.80 3.85
N MET A 65 -5.70 4.91 4.40
CA MET A 65 -6.04 4.09 5.56
C MET A 65 -6.34 4.94 6.79
N ARG A 66 -5.58 6.01 6.99
CA ARG A 66 -5.85 6.96 8.10
C ARG A 66 -7.18 7.66 7.96
N ARG A 67 -7.59 7.98 6.74
CA ARG A 67 -8.88 8.62 6.45
C ARG A 67 -10.06 7.67 6.62
N GLU A 68 -9.93 6.43 6.14
CA GLU A 68 -11.02 5.45 6.08
C GLU A 68 -11.20 4.64 7.37
N LEU A 69 -10.13 4.40 8.11
CA LEU A 69 -10.17 3.63 9.34
C LEU A 69 -10.38 4.53 10.58
N LYS A 70 -10.96 3.94 11.62
CA LYS A 70 -10.97 4.55 12.96
C LYS A 70 -9.54 4.75 13.46
N PRO A 71 -9.24 5.80 14.26
CA PRO A 71 -7.88 6.07 14.76
C PRO A 71 -7.24 4.87 15.48
N SER A 72 -8.02 4.13 16.29
CA SER A 72 -7.53 2.92 16.98
C SER A 72 -7.16 1.81 16.02
N SER A 73 -8.01 1.54 15.02
CA SER A 73 -7.76 0.53 14.00
C SER A 73 -6.55 0.89 13.12
N TRP A 74 -6.42 2.15 12.75
CA TRP A 74 -5.28 2.63 11.98
C TRP A 74 -3.96 2.47 12.75
N ARG A 75 -3.92 2.75 14.05
CA ARG A 75 -2.74 2.56 14.88
C ARG A 75 -2.33 1.09 14.96
N LEU A 76 -3.28 0.19 15.16
CA LEU A 76 -3.04 -1.26 15.16
C LEU A 76 -2.50 -1.74 13.82
N TRP A 77 -3.12 -1.32 12.74
CA TRP A 77 -2.66 -1.64 11.39
C TRP A 77 -1.24 -1.10 11.13
N ARG A 78 -0.98 0.15 11.50
CA ARG A 78 0.33 0.77 11.30
C ARG A 78 1.43 0.05 12.07
N ALA A 79 1.19 -0.30 13.31
CA ALA A 79 2.13 -1.06 14.13
C ALA A 79 2.41 -2.45 13.55
N ARG A 80 1.39 -3.12 13.01
CA ARG A 80 1.52 -4.44 12.38
C ARG A 80 2.32 -4.40 11.08
N VAL A 81 2.12 -3.40 10.26
CA VAL A 81 2.70 -3.29 8.90
C VAL A 81 4.11 -2.72 8.92
N GLN A 82 4.41 -1.85 9.88
CA GLN A 82 5.69 -1.17 9.96
C GLN A 82 6.84 -2.17 10.15
N GLY A 83 7.80 -2.15 9.22
CA GLY A 83 8.98 -3.01 9.27
C GLY A 83 8.73 -4.48 8.88
N ARG A 84 7.52 -4.86 8.50
CA ARG A 84 7.22 -6.23 8.09
C ARG A 84 7.81 -6.51 6.71
N SER A 85 8.69 -7.50 6.61
CA SER A 85 9.40 -7.85 5.38
C SER A 85 8.48 -8.26 4.23
N THR A 86 7.35 -8.91 4.53
CA THR A 86 6.37 -9.33 3.52
C THR A 86 5.62 -8.16 2.88
N LYS A 87 5.51 -7.04 3.57
CA LYS A 87 4.88 -5.81 3.06
C LYS A 87 5.83 -4.95 2.23
N HIS A 88 7.12 -5.11 2.41
CA HIS A 88 8.15 -4.33 1.73
C HIS A 88 9.01 -5.27 0.89
N SER A 89 8.85 -5.23 -0.41
CA SER A 89 9.58 -6.11 -1.33
C SER A 89 11.11 -5.96 -1.21
N ALA A 90 11.59 -4.74 -0.92
CA ALA A 90 12.99 -4.46 -0.69
C ALA A 90 13.56 -5.16 0.56
N LEU A 91 12.73 -5.47 1.56
CA LEU A 91 13.13 -6.16 2.79
C LEU A 91 12.97 -7.69 2.70
N ARG A 92 12.36 -8.20 1.61
CA ARG A 92 12.24 -9.63 1.40
C ARG A 92 13.59 -10.26 1.12
N GLY A 93 13.96 -11.24 1.93
CA GLY A 93 15.13 -12.07 1.71
C GLY A 93 14.88 -13.31 0.82
N PHE A 94 13.68 -13.43 0.21
CA PHE A 94 13.30 -14.58 -0.60
C PHE A 94 12.50 -14.15 -1.83
N GLU A 95 12.58 -14.92 -2.90
CA GLU A 95 11.78 -14.69 -4.10
C GLU A 95 10.28 -14.89 -3.85
N VAL A 96 9.45 -14.28 -4.69
CA VAL A 96 8.00 -14.43 -4.62
C VAL A 96 7.65 -15.90 -4.83
N GLY A 97 7.19 -16.54 -3.79
CA GLY A 97 6.88 -17.95 -3.80
C GLY A 97 5.88 -18.35 -2.72
N ARG A 98 5.58 -19.62 -2.69
CA ARG A 98 4.69 -20.18 -1.69
C ARG A 98 5.29 -20.04 -0.29
N HIS A 99 4.52 -19.49 0.64
CA HIS A 99 4.97 -19.39 2.03
C HIS A 99 5.12 -20.76 2.66
N LYS A 100 6.30 -21.04 3.17
CA LYS A 100 6.58 -22.24 3.94
C LYS A 100 6.55 -21.87 5.43
N CYS A 101 5.53 -22.35 6.13
CA CYS A 101 5.43 -22.13 7.56
C CYS A 101 6.35 -23.10 8.30
N ASN A 102 7.31 -22.60 9.06
CA ASN A 102 8.24 -23.41 9.84
C ASN A 102 7.56 -24.14 11.02
N LEU A 103 6.38 -23.65 11.44
CA LEU A 103 5.60 -24.25 12.51
C LEU A 103 4.67 -25.36 12.02
N GLN A 104 4.51 -25.51 10.72
CA GLN A 104 3.68 -26.55 10.15
C GLN A 104 4.43 -27.89 10.15
N ARG A 105 3.98 -28.79 11.01
CA ARG A 105 4.51 -30.13 11.01
C ARG A 105 4.09 -30.87 9.74
N ASN A 106 5.03 -31.54 9.11
CA ASN A 106 4.71 -32.47 8.04
C ASN A 106 3.83 -33.59 8.61
N ILE A 107 2.74 -33.93 7.92
CA ILE A 107 1.82 -34.98 8.29
C ILE A 107 2.45 -36.37 7.98
N THR A 108 3.75 -36.49 8.04
CA THR A 108 4.48 -37.74 7.88
C THR A 108 4.41 -38.50 9.20
N GLY A 109 3.73 -39.62 9.20
CA GLY A 109 3.61 -40.47 10.39
C GLY A 109 2.23 -40.47 11.06
N ASN A 110 1.21 -39.85 10.48
CA ASN A 110 -0.16 -40.04 10.93
C ASN A 110 -0.58 -41.47 10.69
N LYS A 111 -0.55 -42.25 11.77
CA LYS A 111 -1.19 -43.57 11.78
C LYS A 111 -2.70 -43.36 11.72
N ILE A 112 -3.27 -43.55 10.53
CA ILE A 112 -4.72 -43.66 10.39
C ILE A 112 -5.12 -44.90 11.18
N SER A 113 -5.84 -44.75 12.28
CA SER A 113 -6.37 -45.83 13.04
C SER A 113 -7.29 -46.63 12.13
N LYS A 114 -6.90 -47.87 11.81
CA LYS A 114 -7.77 -48.77 11.08
C LYS A 114 -8.96 -49.07 11.98
N ARG A 115 -10.15 -48.72 11.54
CA ARG A 115 -11.40 -49.19 12.12
C ARG A 115 -11.61 -50.67 11.80
#